data_47ffbca1a598bacc1e934dff818c1c61
#
_entry.id   47ffbca1a598bacc1e934dff818c1c61
#
_cell.length_a   1.000
_cell.length_b   1.000
_cell.length_c   1.000
_cell.angle_alpha   90.00
_cell.angle_beta   90.00
_cell.angle_gamma   90.00
#
_symmetry.space_group_name_H-M   'P 1'
#
loop_
_entity.id
_entity.type
_entity.pdbx_description
1 polymer ?
#
loop_
_entity_poly.entity_id
_entity_poly.type
_entity_poly.pdbx_seq_one_letter_code
_entity_poly.pdbx_strand_id
1 'polypeptide(L)'
;PTLLHEHPDVRGDVRTNYCNLERLDDWVGTMVNRLKQEGLYEQSMVVFFSDHGGPFPNYKRDLSDAGLHVPFIVKWPQNVDHPPTNDGLFSFVDLAPTMLHWLGVKGSPSHTGQVIRPNGHGHEAVLGTADRMDAQPGKRRSLRTKRWRLTRNTQLQRRTSGAYSESMASFRAMDSLAQAGAYPFHFLPENLPEWQLYDVKKDPYLPLETNDLKNHALVLDSLKQQLEKAFPPSKDWGRMSEESMLQAFWPQGNPDAL
;
A
#
# COMPACT_ATOMS: atom_id res chain seq x y z
N PRO A 1 5.57 16.93 -1.73
CA PRO A 1 4.97 15.97 -0.78
C PRO A 1 5.67 16.07 0.57
N THR A 2 4.91 16.14 1.67
CA THR A 2 5.45 16.35 3.03
C THR A 2 6.43 15.26 3.51
N LEU A 3 6.40 14.10 2.86
CA LEU A 3 7.29 12.97 3.16
C LEU A 3 8.66 13.06 2.46
N LEU A 4 8.84 13.98 1.53
CA LEU A 4 10.08 14.11 0.75
C LEU A 4 10.79 15.41 1.10
N HIS A 5 12.10 15.32 1.36
CA HIS A 5 12.93 16.47 1.71
C HIS A 5 13.22 17.37 0.48
N GLU A 6 13.46 18.66 0.71
CA GLU A 6 13.78 19.65 -0.33
C GLU A 6 15.23 19.54 -0.90
N HIS A 7 15.94 18.44 -0.66
CA HIS A 7 17.27 18.21 -1.19
C HIS A 7 17.29 18.21 -2.73
N PRO A 8 18.31 18.76 -3.42
CA PRO A 8 18.37 18.80 -4.89
C PRO A 8 18.18 17.44 -5.57
N ASP A 9 18.77 16.37 -5.04
CA ASP A 9 18.65 15.02 -5.59
C ASP A 9 17.22 14.48 -5.44
N VAL A 10 16.56 14.77 -4.31
CA VAL A 10 15.14 14.39 -4.09
C VAL A 10 14.25 15.14 -5.09
N ARG A 11 14.48 16.44 -5.28
CA ARG A 11 13.77 17.26 -6.28
C ARG A 11 14.01 16.76 -7.70
N GLY A 12 15.23 16.30 -8.02
CA GLY A 12 15.59 15.70 -9.30
C GLY A 12 14.75 14.46 -9.62
N ASP A 13 14.71 13.53 -8.67
CA ASP A 13 13.92 12.31 -8.81
C ASP A 13 12.39 12.60 -8.88
N VAL A 14 11.91 13.55 -8.07
CA VAL A 14 10.50 14.00 -8.11
C VAL A 14 10.17 14.59 -9.49
N ARG A 15 11.04 15.46 -10.03
CA ARG A 15 10.86 16.02 -11.39
C ARG A 15 10.79 14.92 -12.44
N THR A 16 11.68 13.94 -12.39
CA THR A 16 11.68 12.81 -13.31
C THR A 16 10.37 12.02 -13.23
N ASN A 17 9.87 11.80 -12.00
CA ASN A 17 8.58 11.13 -11.80
C ASN A 17 7.43 11.92 -12.42
N TYR A 18 7.38 13.24 -12.24
CA TYR A 18 6.33 14.08 -12.88
C TYR A 18 6.40 14.04 -14.40
N CYS A 19 7.59 14.11 -15.01
CA CYS A 19 7.73 13.96 -16.46
C CYS A 19 7.24 12.60 -16.97
N ASN A 20 7.41 11.53 -16.18
CA ASN A 20 6.86 10.22 -16.52
C ASN A 20 5.34 10.17 -16.39
N LEU A 21 4.76 10.87 -15.39
CA LEU A 21 3.31 10.99 -15.23
C LEU A 21 2.69 11.76 -16.40
N GLU A 22 3.30 12.83 -16.89
CA GLU A 22 2.84 13.55 -18.10
C GLU A 22 2.77 12.62 -19.31
N ARG A 23 3.83 11.82 -19.56
CA ARG A 23 3.82 10.83 -20.64
C ARG A 23 2.75 9.75 -20.47
N LEU A 24 2.51 9.32 -19.23
CA LEU A 24 1.46 8.37 -18.91
C LEU A 24 0.07 8.97 -19.19
N ASP A 25 -0.13 10.23 -18.84
CA ASP A 25 -1.40 10.94 -19.11
C ASP A 25 -1.68 11.05 -20.61
N ASP A 26 -0.68 11.42 -21.41
CA ASP A 26 -0.77 11.43 -22.89
C ASP A 26 -1.17 10.05 -23.43
N TRP A 27 -0.57 8.98 -22.89
CA TRP A 27 -0.89 7.61 -23.30
C TRP A 27 -2.33 7.23 -22.93
N VAL A 28 -2.78 7.55 -21.71
CA VAL A 28 -4.17 7.33 -21.27
C VAL A 28 -5.13 8.12 -22.17
N GLY A 29 -4.80 9.38 -22.47
CA GLY A 29 -5.56 10.22 -23.39
C GLY A 29 -5.72 9.56 -24.77
N THR A 30 -4.66 8.94 -25.30
CA THR A 30 -4.69 8.20 -26.56
C THR A 30 -5.64 7.01 -26.49
N MET A 31 -5.61 6.22 -25.41
CA MET A 31 -6.52 5.07 -25.24
C MET A 31 -7.98 5.51 -25.12
N VAL A 32 -8.25 6.56 -24.35
CA VAL A 32 -9.60 7.12 -24.22
C VAL A 32 -10.12 7.65 -25.56
N ASN A 33 -9.30 8.36 -26.33
CA ASN A 33 -9.68 8.86 -27.64
C ASN A 33 -9.99 7.71 -28.63
N ARG A 34 -9.25 6.63 -28.57
CA ARG A 34 -9.53 5.44 -29.39
C ARG A 34 -10.89 4.83 -29.04
N LEU A 35 -11.22 4.68 -27.75
CA LEU A 35 -12.54 4.20 -27.33
C LEU A 35 -13.67 5.12 -27.83
N LYS A 36 -13.45 6.44 -27.81
CA LYS A 36 -14.43 7.42 -28.35
C LYS A 36 -14.61 7.27 -29.85
N GLN A 37 -13.53 7.14 -30.61
CA GLN A 37 -13.56 6.94 -32.07
C GLN A 37 -14.28 5.65 -32.47
N GLU A 38 -14.12 4.59 -31.68
CA GLU A 38 -14.78 3.29 -31.89
C GLU A 38 -16.24 3.26 -31.36
N GLY A 39 -16.74 4.37 -30.75
CA GLY A 39 -18.09 4.45 -30.19
C GLY A 39 -18.29 3.60 -28.93
N LEU A 40 -17.21 3.17 -28.28
CA LEU A 40 -17.24 2.26 -27.13
C LEU A 40 -17.16 3.00 -25.77
N TYR A 41 -16.74 4.27 -25.78
CA TYR A 41 -16.41 4.98 -24.54
C TYR A 41 -17.59 5.08 -23.58
N GLU A 42 -18.79 5.46 -24.07
CA GLU A 42 -19.95 5.72 -23.21
C GLU A 42 -20.47 4.45 -22.51
N GLN A 43 -20.35 3.31 -23.15
CA GLN A 43 -20.78 2.03 -22.57
C GLN A 43 -19.68 1.28 -21.82
N SER A 44 -18.43 1.78 -21.86
CA SER A 44 -17.30 1.15 -21.19
C SER A 44 -17.14 1.64 -19.74
N MET A 45 -16.74 0.73 -18.86
CA MET A 45 -16.09 1.08 -17.61
C MET A 45 -14.59 1.20 -17.86
N VAL A 46 -13.99 2.36 -17.56
CA VAL A 46 -12.55 2.58 -17.68
C VAL A 46 -11.97 2.76 -16.27
N VAL A 47 -11.00 1.95 -15.92
CA VAL A 47 -10.38 1.97 -14.59
C VAL A 47 -8.90 2.30 -14.74
N PHE A 48 -8.47 3.36 -14.08
CA PHE A 48 -7.06 3.75 -13.97
C PHE A 48 -6.62 3.63 -12.51
N PHE A 49 -5.54 2.94 -12.25
CA PHE A 49 -4.98 2.77 -10.91
C PHE A 49 -3.47 2.52 -10.94
N SER A 50 -2.80 2.72 -9.81
CA SER A 50 -1.44 2.27 -9.60
C SER A 50 -1.43 0.98 -8.78
N ASP A 51 -0.48 0.09 -9.04
CA ASP A 51 -0.29 -1.16 -8.30
C ASP A 51 0.28 -0.92 -6.88
N HIS A 52 1.05 0.17 -6.70
CA HIS A 52 1.65 0.58 -5.42
C HIS A 52 2.02 2.07 -5.47
N GLY A 53 2.49 2.60 -4.35
CA GLY A 53 2.99 3.97 -4.26
C GLY A 53 4.21 4.24 -5.15
N GLY A 54 4.53 5.53 -5.35
CA GLY A 54 5.60 5.99 -6.21
C GLY A 54 6.99 5.41 -5.88
N PRO A 55 7.99 5.63 -6.75
CA PRO A 55 9.34 5.06 -6.61
C PRO A 55 10.21 5.84 -5.62
N PHE A 56 9.67 6.22 -4.48
CA PHE A 56 10.38 7.00 -3.46
C PHE A 56 10.57 6.19 -2.17
N PRO A 57 11.54 6.58 -1.31
CA PRO A 57 11.68 6.00 0.02
C PRO A 57 10.37 6.05 0.81
N ASN A 58 10.01 4.94 1.44
CA ASN A 58 8.76 4.76 2.20
C ASN A 58 7.45 4.88 1.39
N TYR A 59 7.51 4.85 0.05
CA TYR A 59 6.35 4.74 -0.84
C TYR A 59 6.20 3.30 -1.32
N LYS A 60 6.97 2.92 -2.36
CA LYS A 60 6.97 1.54 -2.86
C LYS A 60 7.35 0.55 -1.75
N ARG A 61 6.65 -0.58 -1.67
CA ARG A 61 6.91 -1.67 -0.70
C ARG A 61 6.64 -1.30 0.76
N ASP A 62 5.99 -0.18 1.02
CA ASP A 62 5.60 0.21 2.36
C ASP A 62 4.11 -0.02 2.62
N LEU A 63 3.75 -0.29 3.90
CA LEU A 63 2.36 -0.43 4.34
C LEU A 63 1.75 0.89 4.81
N SER A 64 2.43 2.02 4.55
CA SER A 64 1.91 3.37 4.79
C SER A 64 0.91 3.79 3.73
N ASP A 65 0.20 4.89 3.97
CA ASP A 65 -0.68 5.48 2.98
C ASP A 65 0.10 5.90 1.72
N ALA A 66 1.40 6.24 1.84
CA ALA A 66 2.26 6.51 0.67
C ALA A 66 2.47 5.28 -0.23
N GLY A 67 2.44 4.08 0.34
CA GLY A 67 2.59 2.82 -0.39
C GLY A 67 1.29 2.19 -0.85
N LEU A 68 0.20 2.35 -0.08
CA LEU A 68 -1.06 1.63 -0.28
C LEU A 68 -2.25 2.50 -0.70
N HIS A 69 -2.25 3.80 -0.37
CA HIS A 69 -3.31 4.73 -0.80
C HIS A 69 -2.97 5.28 -2.18
N VAL A 70 -3.15 4.43 -3.18
CA VAL A 70 -2.82 4.71 -4.58
C VAL A 70 -3.97 5.40 -5.32
N PRO A 71 -3.68 6.11 -6.43
CA PRO A 71 -4.73 6.60 -7.33
C PRO A 71 -5.64 5.46 -7.78
N PHE A 72 -6.95 5.68 -7.71
CA PHE A 72 -7.97 4.78 -8.22
C PHE A 72 -9.09 5.60 -8.83
N ILE A 73 -9.15 5.65 -10.15
CA ILE A 73 -10.09 6.49 -10.92
C ILE A 73 -10.96 5.57 -11.76
N VAL A 74 -12.27 5.73 -11.67
CA VAL A 74 -13.23 4.95 -12.45
C VAL A 74 -14.12 5.87 -13.26
N LYS A 75 -14.11 5.71 -14.57
CA LYS A 75 -15.16 6.19 -15.46
C LYS A 75 -16.20 5.09 -15.58
N TRP A 76 -17.36 5.32 -15.04
CA TRP A 76 -18.49 4.39 -15.13
C TRP A 76 -19.18 4.49 -16.50
N PRO A 77 -19.89 3.43 -16.96
CA PRO A 77 -20.79 3.55 -18.11
C PRO A 77 -21.82 4.65 -17.91
N GLN A 78 -22.28 5.28 -19.00
CA GLN A 78 -23.16 6.45 -18.99
C GLN A 78 -24.47 6.22 -18.21
N ASN A 79 -24.98 5.00 -18.15
CA ASN A 79 -26.21 4.64 -17.46
C ASN A 79 -26.04 4.35 -15.96
N VAL A 80 -24.84 4.52 -15.41
CA VAL A 80 -24.53 4.29 -13.99
C VAL A 80 -24.44 5.62 -13.27
N ASP A 81 -25.38 5.87 -12.36
CA ASP A 81 -25.34 7.06 -11.50
C ASP A 81 -24.25 6.91 -10.42
N HIS A 82 -23.42 7.94 -10.27
CA HIS A 82 -22.32 7.93 -9.33
C HIS A 82 -21.96 9.35 -8.83
N PRO A 83 -21.53 9.49 -7.56
CA PRO A 83 -20.95 10.73 -7.09
C PRO A 83 -19.58 10.98 -7.76
N PRO A 84 -19.11 12.23 -7.80
CA PRO A 84 -17.80 12.58 -8.39
C PRO A 84 -16.64 11.97 -7.60
N THR A 85 -16.83 11.71 -6.31
CA THR A 85 -15.83 11.10 -5.43
C THR A 85 -16.49 10.11 -4.48
N ASN A 86 -15.73 9.09 -4.08
CA ASN A 86 -16.12 8.15 -3.06
C ASN A 86 -14.95 8.01 -2.05
N ASP A 87 -15.21 8.32 -0.79
CA ASP A 87 -14.23 8.29 0.31
C ASP A 87 -14.22 6.95 1.08
N GLY A 88 -14.88 5.94 0.56
CA GLY A 88 -14.88 4.57 1.10
C GLY A 88 -13.47 3.96 1.08
N LEU A 89 -13.22 3.02 2.00
CA LEU A 89 -12.01 2.22 1.98
C LEU A 89 -12.23 1.02 1.07
N PHE A 90 -11.39 0.88 0.05
CA PHE A 90 -11.41 -0.23 -0.90
C PHE A 90 -10.03 -0.89 -0.93
N SER A 91 -10.01 -2.15 -1.33
CA SER A 91 -8.78 -2.94 -1.46
C SER A 91 -8.75 -3.61 -2.84
N PHE A 92 -7.56 -3.92 -3.35
CA PHE A 92 -7.47 -4.60 -4.65
C PHE A 92 -8.06 -6.02 -4.67
N VAL A 93 -8.28 -6.63 -3.52
CA VAL A 93 -9.09 -7.89 -3.45
C VAL A 93 -10.52 -7.68 -3.95
N ASP A 94 -11.01 -6.45 -3.96
CA ASP A 94 -12.34 -6.06 -4.43
C ASP A 94 -12.41 -5.91 -5.94
N LEU A 95 -11.26 -5.78 -6.62
CA LEU A 95 -11.25 -5.46 -8.05
C LEU A 95 -11.80 -6.62 -8.89
N ALA A 96 -11.33 -7.84 -8.68
CA ALA A 96 -11.80 -9.00 -9.44
C ALA A 96 -13.31 -9.25 -9.25
N PRO A 97 -13.89 -9.33 -8.03
CA PRO A 97 -15.33 -9.47 -7.87
C PRO A 97 -16.12 -8.29 -8.45
N THR A 98 -15.55 -7.07 -8.44
CA THR A 98 -16.17 -5.89 -9.06
C THR A 98 -16.25 -6.04 -10.58
N MET A 99 -15.15 -6.37 -11.22
CA MET A 99 -15.10 -6.54 -12.68
C MET A 99 -16.06 -7.64 -13.14
N LEU A 100 -16.06 -8.79 -12.46
CA LEU A 100 -16.97 -9.91 -12.79
C LEU A 100 -18.44 -9.52 -12.61
N HIS A 101 -18.77 -8.80 -11.54
CA HIS A 101 -20.13 -8.31 -11.30
C HIS A 101 -20.64 -7.41 -12.44
N TRP A 102 -19.83 -6.42 -12.84
CA TRP A 102 -20.20 -5.47 -13.89
C TRP A 102 -20.23 -6.12 -15.28
N LEU A 103 -19.50 -7.21 -15.49
CA LEU A 103 -19.56 -8.03 -16.73
C LEU A 103 -20.71 -9.04 -16.72
N GLY A 104 -21.48 -9.14 -15.65
CA GLY A 104 -22.54 -10.15 -15.49
C GLY A 104 -22.01 -11.58 -15.36
N VAL A 105 -20.74 -11.74 -14.98
CA VAL A 105 -20.07 -13.03 -14.82
C VAL A 105 -20.11 -13.46 -13.36
N LYS A 106 -20.44 -14.73 -13.12
CA LYS A 106 -20.44 -15.28 -11.75
C LYS A 106 -19.03 -15.31 -11.17
N GLY A 107 -18.85 -14.71 -10.00
CA GLY A 107 -17.60 -14.75 -9.26
C GLY A 107 -17.27 -16.12 -8.68
N SER A 108 -16.01 -16.32 -8.30
CA SER A 108 -15.55 -17.52 -7.58
C SER A 108 -15.79 -17.39 -6.07
N PRO A 109 -16.14 -18.48 -5.37
CA PRO A 109 -16.19 -18.51 -3.89
C PRO A 109 -14.84 -18.18 -3.22
N SER A 110 -13.73 -18.28 -3.94
CA SER A 110 -12.39 -17.92 -3.45
C SER A 110 -12.14 -16.41 -3.43
N HIS A 111 -12.98 -15.58 -4.05
CA HIS A 111 -12.88 -14.14 -3.98
C HIS A 111 -13.33 -13.65 -2.60
N THR A 112 -12.43 -13.07 -1.84
CA THR A 112 -12.70 -12.56 -0.48
C THR A 112 -13.10 -11.08 -0.47
N GLY A 113 -12.93 -10.38 -1.59
CA GLY A 113 -13.29 -8.96 -1.74
C GLY A 113 -14.79 -8.76 -1.94
N GLN A 114 -15.23 -7.53 -1.79
CA GLN A 114 -16.59 -7.08 -2.06
C GLN A 114 -16.69 -6.35 -3.40
N VAL A 115 -17.90 -6.28 -3.96
CA VAL A 115 -18.13 -5.50 -5.18
C VAL A 115 -18.08 -4.01 -4.85
N ILE A 116 -17.18 -3.28 -5.51
CA ILE A 116 -17.15 -1.81 -5.45
C ILE A 116 -18.37 -1.26 -6.18
N ARG A 117 -19.20 -0.53 -5.46
CA ARG A 117 -20.36 0.18 -6.01
C ARG A 117 -20.09 1.68 -6.00
N PRO A 118 -20.53 2.44 -7.01
CA PRO A 118 -20.33 3.90 -7.06
C PRO A 118 -20.72 4.62 -5.77
N ASN A 119 -21.87 4.23 -5.21
CA ASN A 119 -22.44 4.80 -3.99
C ASN A 119 -22.19 3.93 -2.74
N GLY A 120 -21.24 2.97 -2.82
CA GLY A 120 -20.94 2.07 -1.71
C GLY A 120 -20.04 2.71 -0.66
N HIS A 121 -20.18 2.28 0.59
CA HIS A 121 -19.41 2.84 1.71
C HIS A 121 -18.00 2.25 1.86
N GLY A 122 -17.66 1.20 1.10
CA GLY A 122 -16.40 0.47 1.23
C GLY A 122 -16.32 -0.37 2.51
N HIS A 123 -15.10 -0.75 2.88
CA HIS A 123 -14.83 -1.48 4.13
C HIS A 123 -14.72 -0.54 5.32
N GLU A 124 -15.03 -1.03 6.52
CA GLU A 124 -14.71 -0.32 7.77
C GLU A 124 -13.19 -0.26 8.00
N ALA A 125 -12.49 -1.32 7.61
CA ALA A 125 -11.04 -1.40 7.63
C ALA A 125 -10.52 -2.23 6.46
N VAL A 126 -9.34 -1.88 5.96
CA VAL A 126 -8.60 -2.64 4.95
C VAL A 126 -7.28 -3.15 5.54
N LEU A 127 -6.81 -4.27 5.01
CA LEU A 127 -5.63 -4.97 5.48
C LEU A 127 -4.48 -4.81 4.50
N GLY A 128 -3.26 -4.69 5.04
CA GLY A 128 -2.03 -4.70 4.27
C GLY A 128 -1.06 -5.76 4.82
N THR A 129 -0.34 -6.42 3.92
CA THR A 129 0.65 -7.43 4.28
C THR A 129 1.97 -7.16 3.58
N ALA A 130 3.07 -7.42 4.29
CA ALA A 130 4.39 -7.51 3.70
C ALA A 130 5.13 -8.64 4.41
N ASP A 131 5.68 -9.57 3.65
CA ASP A 131 6.41 -10.70 4.21
C ASP A 131 7.85 -10.71 3.74
N ARG A 132 8.07 -10.75 2.45
CA ARG A 132 9.38 -10.90 1.86
C ARG A 132 9.42 -10.13 0.53
N MET A 133 10.51 -9.40 0.30
CA MET A 133 10.75 -8.71 -0.97
C MET A 133 12.25 -8.75 -1.27
N ASP A 134 12.62 -9.11 -2.50
CA ASP A 134 14.02 -9.22 -2.94
C ASP A 134 14.88 -10.08 -1.98
N ALA A 135 14.38 -11.22 -1.53
CA ALA A 135 15.00 -12.09 -0.55
C ALA A 135 15.28 -11.43 0.83
N GLN A 136 14.72 -10.24 1.09
CA GLN A 136 14.86 -9.56 2.37
C GLN A 136 13.64 -9.84 3.25
N PRO A 137 13.83 -10.38 4.43
CA PRO A 137 12.74 -10.56 5.38
C PRO A 137 12.23 -9.20 5.86
N GLY A 138 10.92 -9.07 5.99
CA GLY A 138 10.30 -7.79 6.36
C GLY A 138 8.84 -7.96 6.72
N LYS A 139 8.57 -8.92 7.63
CA LYS A 139 7.22 -9.37 7.96
C LYS A 139 6.43 -8.34 8.72
N ARG A 140 5.40 -7.80 8.07
CA ARG A 140 4.52 -6.77 8.64
C ARG A 140 3.07 -7.04 8.29
N ARG A 141 2.19 -6.59 9.18
CA ARG A 141 0.73 -6.58 8.98
C ARG A 141 0.21 -5.21 9.31
N SER A 142 -0.73 -4.70 8.54
CA SER A 142 -1.40 -3.45 8.84
C SER A 142 -2.92 -3.56 8.75
N LEU A 143 -3.60 -2.75 9.54
CA LEU A 143 -5.03 -2.52 9.50
C LEU A 143 -5.26 -1.02 9.41
N ARG A 144 -6.03 -0.58 8.41
CA ARG A 144 -6.32 0.82 8.09
C ARG A 144 -7.82 1.07 8.14
N THR A 145 -8.25 1.89 9.08
CA THR A 145 -9.61 2.45 9.16
C THR A 145 -9.62 3.88 8.58
N LYS A 146 -10.76 4.54 8.50
CA LYS A 146 -10.82 5.94 8.00
C LYS A 146 -9.95 6.93 8.79
N ARG A 147 -9.63 6.64 10.04
CA ARG A 147 -8.81 7.53 10.88
C ARG A 147 -7.49 6.91 11.32
N TRP A 148 -7.46 5.62 11.58
CA TRP A 148 -6.34 4.97 12.22
C TRP A 148 -5.66 3.98 11.29
N ARG A 149 -4.34 3.90 11.37
CA ARG A 149 -3.56 2.77 10.84
C ARG A 149 -2.77 2.16 11.98
N LEU A 150 -2.93 0.87 12.18
CA LEU A 150 -2.09 0.08 13.06
C LEU A 150 -1.18 -0.81 12.20
N THR A 151 0.11 -0.76 12.45
CA THR A 151 1.09 -1.68 11.84
C THR A 151 1.71 -2.53 12.92
N ARG A 152 1.75 -3.85 12.69
CA ARG A 152 2.54 -4.80 13.48
C ARG A 152 3.78 -5.19 12.71
N ASN A 153 4.94 -5.00 13.32
CA ASN A 153 6.23 -5.49 12.84
C ASN A 153 6.53 -6.80 13.57
N THR A 154 6.60 -7.92 12.85
CA THR A 154 6.96 -9.21 13.44
C THR A 154 8.45 -9.47 13.39
N GLN A 155 9.16 -8.72 12.57
CA GLN A 155 10.61 -8.67 12.53
C GLN A 155 11.07 -7.28 12.93
N LEU A 156 11.72 -7.20 14.08
CA LEU A 156 12.09 -5.92 14.71
C LEU A 156 13.48 -5.44 14.28
N GLN A 157 14.23 -6.27 13.55
CA GLN A 157 15.56 -5.92 13.06
C GLN A 157 15.48 -4.96 11.86
N ARG A 158 16.57 -4.26 11.62
CA ARG A 158 16.73 -3.32 10.52
C ARG A 158 16.25 -3.96 9.20
N ARG A 159 15.34 -3.25 8.54
CA ARG A 159 14.87 -3.59 7.21
C ARG A 159 15.72 -2.89 6.18
N THR A 160 16.23 -3.60 5.20
CA THR A 160 16.80 -2.98 4.00
C THR A 160 15.67 -2.55 3.07
N SER A 161 15.81 -1.45 2.38
CA SER A 161 14.85 -1.02 1.34
C SER A 161 15.04 -1.76 0.02
N GLY A 162 16.04 -2.62 -0.06
CA GLY A 162 16.47 -3.34 -1.25
C GLY A 162 17.39 -2.52 -2.15
N ALA A 163 18.27 -3.20 -2.88
CA ALA A 163 19.32 -2.60 -3.69
C ALA A 163 18.79 -1.55 -4.70
N TYR A 164 17.60 -1.78 -5.26
CA TYR A 164 16.98 -0.82 -6.17
C TYR A 164 16.72 0.54 -5.51
N SER A 165 16.06 0.58 -4.36
CA SER A 165 15.74 1.83 -3.66
C SER A 165 17.02 2.51 -3.14
N GLU A 166 17.98 1.73 -2.64
CA GLU A 166 19.26 2.22 -2.12
C GLU A 166 20.16 2.81 -3.21
N SER A 167 19.97 2.42 -4.47
CA SER A 167 20.68 3.00 -5.62
C SER A 167 20.15 4.36 -6.05
N MET A 168 18.97 4.79 -5.59
CA MET A 168 18.38 6.07 -5.97
C MET A 168 19.10 7.25 -5.30
N ALA A 169 19.27 8.35 -6.03
CA ALA A 169 19.89 9.57 -5.50
C ALA A 169 19.08 10.16 -4.35
N SER A 170 17.76 10.20 -4.47
CA SER A 170 16.83 10.63 -3.42
C SER A 170 16.98 9.80 -2.14
N PHE A 171 17.11 8.47 -2.26
CA PHE A 171 17.28 7.61 -1.10
C PHE A 171 18.59 7.94 -0.35
N ARG A 172 19.72 7.99 -1.06
CA ARG A 172 21.02 8.29 -0.44
C ARG A 172 21.04 9.66 0.23
N ALA A 173 20.44 10.67 -0.42
CA ALA A 173 20.35 12.02 0.14
C ALA A 173 19.51 12.03 1.44
N MET A 174 18.34 11.39 1.41
CA MET A 174 17.45 11.36 2.57
C MET A 174 18.01 10.51 3.72
N ASP A 175 18.68 9.39 3.43
CA ASP A 175 19.36 8.55 4.44
C ASP A 175 20.51 9.34 5.09
N SER A 176 21.32 10.05 4.32
CA SER A 176 22.39 10.92 4.84
C SER A 176 21.83 12.02 5.74
N LEU A 177 20.73 12.66 5.36
CA LEU A 177 20.08 13.70 6.17
C LEU A 177 19.50 13.12 7.48
N ALA A 178 18.95 11.91 7.42
CA ALA A 178 18.44 11.22 8.61
C ALA A 178 19.57 10.85 9.57
N GLN A 179 20.69 10.35 9.06
CA GLN A 179 21.90 10.06 9.88
C GLN A 179 22.47 11.32 10.52
N ALA A 180 22.41 12.46 9.84
CA ALA A 180 22.82 13.76 10.39
C ALA A 180 21.80 14.38 11.37
N GLY A 181 20.66 13.74 11.62
CA GLY A 181 19.57 14.30 12.44
C GLY A 181 18.83 15.48 11.81
N ALA A 182 19.07 15.75 10.53
CA ALA A 182 18.44 16.85 9.79
C ALA A 182 17.08 16.48 9.19
N TYR A 183 16.66 15.23 9.31
CA TYR A 183 15.41 14.71 8.79
C TYR A 183 14.79 13.70 9.76
N PRO A 184 13.49 13.82 10.12
CA PRO A 184 12.90 13.02 11.20
C PRO A 184 12.64 11.55 10.84
N PHE A 185 12.77 11.19 9.56
CA PHE A 185 12.49 9.85 9.09
C PHE A 185 13.75 8.99 9.03
N HIS A 186 13.85 8.02 9.89
CA HIS A 186 14.81 6.94 9.73
C HIS A 186 14.25 5.92 8.73
N PHE A 187 14.72 5.93 7.50
CA PHE A 187 14.28 4.95 6.49
C PHE A 187 14.62 3.52 6.88
N LEU A 188 15.67 3.36 7.65
CA LEU A 188 16.21 2.08 8.06
C LEU A 188 16.51 2.10 9.57
N PRO A 189 15.48 2.23 10.43
CA PRO A 189 15.71 2.20 11.86
C PRO A 189 16.34 0.86 12.25
N GLU A 190 17.33 0.89 13.15
CA GLU A 190 17.99 -0.33 13.64
C GLU A 190 17.01 -1.27 14.32
N ASN A 191 16.04 -0.69 15.03
CA ASN A 191 14.97 -1.42 15.70
C ASN A 191 13.62 -0.78 15.39
N LEU A 192 12.67 -1.59 14.96
CA LEU A 192 11.29 -1.21 14.79
C LEU A 192 10.50 -1.59 16.06
N PRO A 193 9.63 -0.72 16.59
CA PRO A 193 8.67 -1.13 17.61
C PRO A 193 7.72 -2.19 17.02
N GLU A 194 7.33 -3.17 17.83
CA GLU A 194 6.38 -4.21 17.38
C GLU A 194 5.08 -3.59 16.88
N TRP A 195 4.62 -2.54 17.55
CA TRP A 195 3.36 -1.87 17.21
C TRP A 195 3.58 -0.40 16.91
N GLN A 196 3.04 0.06 15.79
CA GLN A 196 3.03 1.45 15.39
C GLN A 196 1.60 1.88 15.08
N LEU A 197 1.09 2.87 15.82
CA LEU A 197 -0.23 3.46 15.60
C LEU A 197 -0.09 4.84 14.98
N TYR A 198 -0.90 5.12 13.97
CA TYR A 198 -0.92 6.38 13.23
C TYR A 198 -2.32 6.98 13.29
N ASP A 199 -2.44 8.27 13.64
CA ASP A 199 -3.63 9.06 13.39
C ASP A 199 -3.50 9.68 12.00
N VAL A 200 -4.00 9.00 10.98
CA VAL A 200 -3.81 9.40 9.57
C VAL A 200 -4.52 10.68 9.19
N LYS A 201 -5.41 11.19 10.02
CA LYS A 201 -6.01 12.52 9.84
C LYS A 201 -5.10 13.64 10.32
N LYS A 202 -4.19 13.35 11.26
CA LYS A 202 -3.17 14.29 11.74
C LYS A 202 -1.92 14.18 10.87
N ASP A 203 -1.35 13.00 10.79
CA ASP A 203 -0.18 12.68 9.98
C ASP A 203 -0.24 11.21 9.53
N PRO A 204 -0.40 10.94 8.22
CA PRO A 204 -0.44 9.57 7.73
C PRO A 204 0.93 8.89 7.69
N TYR A 205 2.02 9.60 7.99
CA TYR A 205 3.38 9.11 7.79
C TYR A 205 4.14 8.89 9.08
N LEU A 206 3.86 9.67 10.13
CA LEU A 206 4.52 9.54 11.43
C LEU A 206 3.67 8.74 12.42
N PRO A 207 4.23 7.69 13.05
CA PRO A 207 3.55 7.00 14.13
C PRO A 207 3.42 7.90 15.36
N LEU A 208 2.40 7.65 16.16
CA LEU A 208 2.23 8.32 17.45
C LEU A 208 3.39 7.98 18.39
N GLU A 209 3.88 8.99 19.10
CA GLU A 209 4.89 8.83 20.14
C GLU A 209 4.35 8.10 21.36
N THR A 210 5.25 7.62 22.22
CA THR A 210 4.90 6.80 23.40
C THR A 210 3.87 7.46 24.31
N ASN A 211 3.93 8.78 24.50
CA ASN A 211 2.97 9.50 25.36
C ASN A 211 1.58 9.56 24.69
N ASP A 212 1.51 9.78 23.40
CA ASP A 212 0.25 9.79 22.63
C ASP A 212 -0.36 8.40 22.57
N LEU A 213 0.44 7.34 22.50
CA LEU A 213 -0.04 5.95 22.56
C LEU A 213 -0.79 5.65 23.85
N LYS A 214 -0.33 6.18 25.00
CA LYS A 214 -1.03 6.03 26.29
C LYS A 214 -2.41 6.68 26.26
N ASN A 215 -2.54 7.85 25.63
CA ASN A 215 -3.80 8.56 25.50
C ASN A 215 -4.79 7.84 24.56
N HIS A 216 -4.30 6.93 23.72
CA HIS A 216 -5.09 6.17 22.72
C HIS A 216 -5.08 4.66 23.01
N ALA A 217 -4.85 4.24 24.25
CA ALA A 217 -4.74 2.82 24.63
C ALA A 217 -5.95 1.99 24.21
N LEU A 218 -7.16 2.47 24.42
CA LEU A 218 -8.39 1.77 24.01
C LEU A 218 -8.49 1.58 22.49
N VAL A 219 -8.08 2.59 21.73
CA VAL A 219 -8.04 2.50 20.26
C VAL A 219 -7.00 1.46 19.84
N LEU A 220 -5.81 1.53 20.41
CA LEU A 220 -4.72 0.60 20.13
C LEU A 220 -5.15 -0.85 20.40
N ASP A 221 -5.76 -1.12 21.57
CA ASP A 221 -6.21 -2.45 21.94
C ASP A 221 -7.32 -2.98 21.03
N SER A 222 -8.29 -2.12 20.68
CA SER A 222 -9.35 -2.49 19.72
C SER A 222 -8.78 -2.85 18.36
N LEU A 223 -7.84 -2.06 17.83
CA LEU A 223 -7.24 -2.32 16.53
C LEU A 223 -6.32 -3.55 16.56
N LYS A 224 -5.61 -3.81 17.67
CA LYS A 224 -4.84 -5.06 17.86
C LYS A 224 -5.74 -6.28 17.77
N GLN A 225 -6.88 -6.28 18.49
CA GLN A 225 -7.83 -7.38 18.46
C GLN A 225 -8.39 -7.61 17.04
N GLN A 226 -8.71 -6.55 16.31
CA GLN A 226 -9.17 -6.65 14.93
C GLN A 226 -8.09 -7.22 14.01
N LEU A 227 -6.84 -6.76 14.14
CA LEU A 227 -5.72 -7.26 13.34
C LEU A 227 -5.41 -8.72 13.63
N GLU A 228 -5.45 -9.14 14.91
CA GLU A 228 -5.23 -10.53 15.31
C GLU A 228 -6.37 -11.46 14.86
N LYS A 229 -7.60 -10.96 14.83
CA LYS A 229 -8.72 -11.69 14.26
C LYS A 229 -8.57 -11.88 12.75
N ALA A 230 -8.06 -10.86 12.05
CA ALA A 230 -7.81 -10.94 10.59
C ALA A 230 -6.63 -11.85 10.26
N PHE A 231 -5.59 -11.85 11.10
CA PHE A 231 -4.39 -12.68 10.96
C PHE A 231 -4.18 -13.56 12.21
N PRO A 232 -4.99 -14.61 12.39
CA PRO A 232 -4.85 -15.51 13.53
C PRO A 232 -3.44 -16.12 13.58
N PRO A 233 -2.80 -16.23 14.75
CA PRO A 233 -1.42 -16.73 14.86
C PRO A 233 -1.19 -18.08 14.18
N SER A 234 -2.19 -18.96 14.20
CA SER A 234 -2.13 -20.28 13.56
C SER A 234 -2.25 -20.27 12.04
N LYS A 235 -2.64 -19.14 11.43
CA LYS A 235 -2.84 -18.99 9.99
C LYS A 235 -2.01 -17.84 9.40
N ASP A 236 -1.29 -17.11 10.22
CA ASP A 236 -0.41 -16.03 9.78
C ASP A 236 0.99 -16.56 9.49
N TRP A 237 1.25 -16.86 8.25
CA TRP A 237 2.55 -17.35 7.75
C TRP A 237 3.70 -16.38 8.03
N GLY A 238 3.41 -15.08 8.16
CA GLY A 238 4.38 -14.08 8.60
C GLY A 238 4.93 -14.32 10.01
N ARG A 239 4.33 -15.21 10.79
CA ARG A 239 4.85 -15.64 12.11
C ARG A 239 5.76 -16.85 12.06
N MET A 240 5.78 -17.57 10.95
CA MET A 240 6.68 -18.72 10.78
C MET A 240 8.12 -18.25 10.62
N SER A 241 9.06 -19.03 11.13
CA SER A 241 10.47 -18.84 10.76
C SER A 241 10.66 -19.10 9.27
N GLU A 242 11.69 -18.50 8.67
CA GLU A 242 12.01 -18.75 7.26
C GLU A 242 12.23 -20.24 6.99
N GLU A 243 12.95 -20.92 7.88
CA GLU A 243 13.20 -22.35 7.78
C GLU A 243 11.92 -23.17 7.82
N SER A 244 11.03 -22.90 8.77
CA SER A 244 9.72 -23.59 8.87
C SER A 244 8.85 -23.34 7.65
N MET A 245 8.87 -22.14 7.11
CA MET A 245 8.12 -21.78 5.91
C MET A 245 8.67 -22.49 4.68
N LEU A 246 10.00 -22.50 4.49
CA LEU A 246 10.65 -23.20 3.40
C LEU A 246 10.36 -24.71 3.47
N GLN A 247 10.46 -25.30 4.64
CA GLN A 247 10.16 -26.73 4.83
C GLN A 247 8.69 -27.07 4.55
N ALA A 248 7.76 -26.17 4.91
CA ALA A 248 6.33 -26.38 4.68
C ALA A 248 5.93 -26.27 3.19
N PHE A 249 6.55 -25.36 2.44
CA PHE A 249 6.17 -25.08 1.05
C PHE A 249 7.11 -25.68 0.01
N TRP A 250 8.37 -25.90 0.36
CA TRP A 250 9.40 -26.47 -0.50
C TRP A 250 10.16 -27.57 0.23
N PRO A 251 9.51 -28.68 0.64
CA PRO A 251 10.13 -29.72 1.43
C PRO A 251 11.31 -30.40 0.70
N GLN A 252 11.41 -30.22 -0.61
CA GLN A 252 12.52 -30.76 -1.44
C GLN A 252 13.61 -29.71 -1.74
N GLY A 253 13.57 -28.55 -1.06
CA GLY A 253 14.48 -27.43 -1.27
C GLY A 253 13.87 -26.34 -2.16
N ASN A 254 14.33 -25.10 -1.96
CA ASN A 254 13.88 -23.97 -2.77
C ASN A 254 14.41 -24.10 -4.20
N PRO A 255 13.58 -24.20 -5.25
CA PRO A 255 14.04 -24.30 -6.63
C PRO A 255 14.83 -23.07 -7.11
N ASP A 256 14.63 -21.91 -6.46
CA ASP A 256 15.27 -20.64 -6.79
C ASP A 256 16.46 -20.30 -5.87
N ALA A 257 16.90 -21.24 -5.04
CA ALA A 257 18.08 -21.09 -4.19
C ALA A 257 19.36 -21.36 -4.99
N LEU A 258 19.59 -20.57 -6.03
CA LEU A 258 20.82 -20.54 -6.82
C LEU A 258 21.52 -19.20 -6.65
#